data_fe77cfce998863a62f1b53d9e0a19609
#
_entry.id   fe77cfce998863a62f1b53d9e0a19609
#
_cell.length_a   1.000
_cell.length_b   1.000
_cell.length_c   1.000
_cell.angle_alpha   90.00
_cell.angle_beta   90.00
_cell.angle_gamma   90.00
#
_symmetry.space_group_name_H-M   'P 1'
#
loop_
_entity.id
_entity.type
_entity.pdbx_description
1 polymer ?
#
loop_
_entity_poly.entity_id
_entity_poly.type
_entity_poly.pdbx_seq_one_letter_code
_entity_poly.pdbx_strand_id
1 'polypeptide(L)'
;MGIIIHSLESVSFKDLYAAFSSAFKDYDFSLNADELRRMLDRRGYNPQLSFGAFFEGRLISFVFNGTGMYNNILTAYDTGTGTVPSFRGLHLTQKIFTFSLD
;
A
#
# COMPACT_ATOMS: atom_id res chain seq x y z
N MET A 1 -19.30 9.65 3.65
CA MET A 1 -17.89 9.73 4.03
C MET A 1 -17.04 9.79 2.77
N GLY A 2 -16.15 10.76 2.69
CA GLY A 2 -15.41 11.04 1.45
C GLY A 2 -14.12 10.25 1.28
N ILE A 3 -14.23 8.94 1.13
CA ILE A 3 -13.07 8.10 0.87
C ILE A 3 -12.83 7.98 -0.62
N ILE A 4 -11.61 8.28 -1.06
CA ILE A 4 -11.22 8.27 -2.47
C ILE A 4 -10.16 7.19 -2.66
N ILE A 5 -10.29 6.41 -3.73
CA ILE A 5 -9.32 5.36 -4.08
C ILE A 5 -8.61 5.77 -5.37
N HIS A 6 -7.26 5.77 -5.34
CA HIS A 6 -6.46 6.01 -6.54
C HIS A 6 -5.08 5.37 -6.38
N SER A 7 -4.28 5.42 -7.45
CA SER A 7 -2.94 4.85 -7.43
C SER A 7 -2.04 5.61 -6.46
N LEU A 8 -0.93 4.98 -6.10
CA LEU A 8 0.05 5.57 -5.17
C LEU A 8 1.18 6.30 -5.89
N GLU A 9 1.08 6.49 -7.20
CA GLU A 9 2.18 7.08 -7.98
C GLU A 9 2.53 8.50 -7.59
N SER A 10 1.57 9.26 -7.06
CA SER A 10 1.80 10.64 -6.63
C SER A 10 2.00 10.78 -5.12
N VAL A 11 2.03 9.68 -4.39
CA VAL A 11 2.15 9.70 -2.93
C VAL A 11 3.62 9.70 -2.54
N SER A 12 4.02 10.62 -1.65
CA SER A 12 5.40 10.69 -1.18
C SER A 12 5.73 9.48 -0.31
N PHE A 13 7.02 9.13 -0.24
CA PHE A 13 7.46 8.05 0.64
C PHE A 13 7.14 8.38 2.11
N LYS A 14 7.21 9.64 2.50
CA LYS A 14 6.86 10.07 3.86
C LYS A 14 5.43 9.66 4.21
N ASP A 15 4.50 9.86 3.29
CA ASP A 15 3.10 9.53 3.51
C ASP A 15 2.88 8.02 3.48
N LEU A 16 3.59 7.30 2.61
CA LEU A 16 3.56 5.83 2.60
C LEU A 16 4.03 5.28 3.93
N TYR A 17 5.14 5.78 4.43
CA TYR A 17 5.71 5.30 5.69
C TYR A 17 4.78 5.61 6.86
N ALA A 18 4.17 6.79 6.89
CA ALA A 18 3.22 7.15 7.95
C ALA A 18 2.04 6.18 8.00
N ALA A 19 1.47 5.85 6.84
CA ALA A 19 0.36 4.90 6.77
C ALA A 19 0.79 3.49 7.16
N PHE A 20 1.95 3.04 6.65
CA PHE A 20 2.50 1.72 6.96
C PHE A 20 2.75 1.57 8.46
N SER A 21 3.44 2.54 9.04
CA SER A 21 3.77 2.52 10.47
C SER A 21 2.50 2.50 11.33
N SER A 22 1.50 3.29 10.97
CA SER A 22 0.23 3.33 11.69
C SER A 22 -0.54 2.02 11.56
N ALA A 23 -0.55 1.42 10.35
CA ALA A 23 -1.28 0.18 10.10
C ALA A 23 -0.73 -1.00 10.89
N PHE A 24 0.58 -1.01 11.15
CA PHE A 24 1.23 -2.15 11.80
C PHE A 24 1.72 -1.86 13.22
N LYS A 25 1.30 -0.76 13.82
CA LYS A 25 1.78 -0.37 15.15
C LYS A 25 1.40 -1.36 16.26
N ASP A 26 0.33 -2.12 16.07
CA ASP A 26 -0.16 -3.09 17.05
C ASP A 26 0.40 -4.48 16.83
N TYR A 27 1.28 -4.64 15.85
CA TYR A 27 1.87 -5.94 15.51
C TYR A 27 3.27 -6.03 16.10
N ASP A 28 3.76 -7.27 16.32
CA ASP A 28 5.14 -7.51 16.71
C ASP A 28 6.10 -7.32 15.53
N PHE A 29 5.73 -6.50 14.60
CA PHE A 29 6.46 -6.25 13.37
C PHE A 29 6.53 -4.74 13.18
N SER A 30 7.75 -4.23 13.13
CA SER A 30 7.94 -2.82 12.83
C SER A 30 9.17 -2.64 11.95
N LEU A 31 9.07 -1.69 11.04
CA LEU A 31 10.18 -1.28 10.19
C LEU A 31 10.38 0.22 10.33
N ASN A 32 11.65 0.66 10.36
CA ASN A 32 11.90 2.09 10.24
C ASN A 32 11.81 2.49 8.76
N ALA A 33 11.93 3.79 8.48
CA ALA A 33 11.76 4.30 7.12
C ALA A 33 12.74 3.67 6.12
N ASP A 34 14.01 3.53 6.52
CA ASP A 34 15.01 2.95 5.63
C ASP A 34 14.74 1.47 5.36
N GLU A 35 14.31 0.74 6.38
CA GLU A 35 13.96 -0.67 6.24
C GLU A 35 12.78 -0.87 5.31
N LEU A 36 11.75 -0.02 5.43
CA LEU A 36 10.59 -0.08 4.54
C LEU A 36 11.02 0.22 3.10
N ARG A 37 11.83 1.26 2.90
CA ARG A 37 12.29 1.62 1.56
C ARG A 37 13.06 0.48 0.91
N ARG A 38 13.97 -0.16 1.67
CA ARG A 38 14.74 -1.30 1.16
C ARG A 38 13.86 -2.50 0.85
N MET A 39 12.83 -2.74 1.67
CA MET A 39 11.89 -3.83 1.42
C MET A 39 11.12 -3.60 0.11
N LEU A 40 10.61 -2.39 -0.08
CA LEU A 40 9.86 -2.05 -1.29
C LEU A 40 10.74 -2.15 -2.53
N ASP A 41 11.98 -1.64 -2.45
CA ASP A 41 12.92 -1.73 -3.58
C ASP A 41 13.24 -3.18 -3.91
N ARG A 42 13.53 -3.99 -2.89
CA ARG A 42 13.87 -5.40 -3.08
C ARG A 42 12.73 -6.19 -3.70
N ARG A 43 11.49 -5.83 -3.38
CA ARG A 43 10.30 -6.51 -3.87
C ARG A 43 9.75 -5.90 -5.16
N GLY A 44 10.45 -4.93 -5.76
CA GLY A 44 10.05 -4.34 -7.02
C GLY A 44 8.79 -3.49 -6.93
N TYR A 45 8.59 -2.79 -5.82
CA TYR A 45 7.41 -1.95 -5.62
C TYR A 45 7.15 -1.05 -6.83
N ASN A 46 5.92 -1.09 -7.33
CA ASN A 46 5.50 -0.30 -8.47
C ASN A 46 4.34 0.61 -8.06
N PRO A 47 4.61 1.92 -7.88
CA PRO A 47 3.56 2.84 -7.43
C PRO A 47 2.41 3.02 -8.41
N GLN A 48 2.64 2.80 -9.70
CA GLN A 48 1.58 2.89 -10.71
C GLN A 48 0.59 1.74 -10.60
N LEU A 49 1.02 0.59 -10.08
CA LEU A 49 0.19 -0.59 -9.92
C LEU A 49 -0.23 -0.80 -8.46
N SER A 50 0.13 0.13 -7.59
CA SER A 50 -0.25 0.10 -6.18
C SER A 50 -1.34 1.14 -5.94
N PHE A 51 -2.26 0.81 -5.02
CA PHE A 51 -3.45 1.64 -4.82
C PHE A 51 -3.69 1.90 -3.35
N GLY A 52 -4.36 3.00 -3.06
CA GLY A 52 -4.68 3.36 -1.70
C GLY A 52 -6.05 4.01 -1.58
N ALA A 53 -6.58 3.98 -0.38
CA ALA A 53 -7.78 4.71 -0.01
C ALA A 53 -7.36 5.92 0.83
N PHE A 54 -7.94 7.06 0.53
CA PHE A 54 -7.58 8.33 1.15
C PHE A 54 -8.81 8.97 1.78
N PHE A 55 -8.64 9.50 2.97
CA PHE A 55 -9.67 10.26 3.66
C PHE A 55 -9.07 11.62 4.07
N GLU A 56 -9.66 12.69 3.56
CA GLU A 56 -9.19 14.06 3.80
C GLU A 56 -7.69 14.21 3.49
N GLY A 57 -7.26 13.63 2.38
CA GLY A 57 -5.87 13.72 1.92
C GLY A 57 -4.90 12.78 2.62
N ARG A 58 -5.36 11.98 3.58
CA ARG A 58 -4.53 11.05 4.32
C ARG A 58 -4.69 9.63 3.78
N LEU A 59 -3.57 8.95 3.54
CA LEU A 59 -3.57 7.55 3.15
C LEU A 59 -3.97 6.69 4.36
N ILE A 60 -5.09 5.98 4.26
CA ILE A 60 -5.65 5.21 5.37
C ILE A 60 -5.68 3.71 5.13
N SER A 61 -5.56 3.28 3.88
CA SER A 61 -5.46 1.87 3.54
C SER A 61 -4.66 1.75 2.25
N PHE A 62 -3.96 0.64 2.07
CA PHE A 62 -3.08 0.51 0.92
C PHE A 62 -2.92 -0.95 0.50
N VAL A 63 -2.65 -1.12 -0.79
CA VAL A 63 -2.22 -2.38 -1.38
C VAL A 63 -0.98 -2.06 -2.20
N PHE A 64 0.19 -2.48 -1.72
CA PHE A 64 1.44 -2.32 -2.42
C PHE A 64 1.63 -3.50 -3.35
N ASN A 65 1.83 -3.23 -4.62
CA ASN A 65 2.12 -4.26 -5.60
C ASN A 65 3.52 -4.06 -6.16
N GLY A 66 4.20 -5.16 -6.41
CA GLY A 66 5.50 -5.17 -7.04
C GLY A 66 5.43 -5.84 -8.39
N THR A 67 6.45 -5.62 -9.21
CA THR A 67 6.59 -6.28 -10.51
C THR A 67 7.98 -6.88 -10.62
N GLY A 68 8.08 -8.00 -11.35
CA GLY A 68 9.35 -8.65 -11.61
C GLY A 68 9.21 -9.64 -12.75
N MET A 69 10.36 -10.08 -13.28
CA MET A 69 10.38 -11.09 -14.31
C MET A 69 10.41 -12.47 -13.68
N TYR A 70 9.46 -13.31 -14.08
CA TYR A 70 9.36 -14.68 -13.59
C TYR A 70 9.25 -15.59 -14.81
N ASN A 71 10.24 -16.43 -15.05
CA ASN A 71 10.29 -17.30 -16.24
C ASN A 71 10.09 -16.50 -17.53
N ASN A 72 10.71 -15.33 -17.63
CA ASN A 72 10.61 -14.40 -18.77
C ASN A 72 9.22 -13.79 -18.95
N ILE A 73 8.36 -13.87 -17.92
CA ILE A 73 7.03 -13.25 -17.94
C ILE A 73 7.01 -12.15 -16.88
N LEU A 74 6.60 -10.93 -17.29
CA LEU A 74 6.42 -9.83 -16.34
C LEU A 74 5.23 -10.15 -15.44
N THR A 75 5.49 -10.19 -14.13
CA THR A 75 4.51 -10.61 -13.14
C THR A 75 4.30 -9.51 -12.12
N ALA A 76 3.05 -9.23 -11.78
CA ALA A 76 2.69 -8.33 -10.68
C ALA A 76 2.24 -9.16 -9.48
N TYR A 77 2.63 -8.73 -8.28
CA TYR A 77 2.31 -9.45 -7.06
C TYR A 77 2.14 -8.48 -5.89
N ASP A 78 1.34 -8.90 -4.89
CA ASP A 78 1.12 -8.14 -3.67
C ASP A 78 2.37 -8.21 -2.79
N THR A 79 2.91 -7.04 -2.41
CA THR A 79 4.07 -6.96 -1.52
C THR A 79 3.71 -6.48 -0.12
N GLY A 80 2.51 -6.00 0.10
CA GLY A 80 2.06 -5.54 1.41
C GLY A 80 0.69 -4.90 1.35
N THR A 81 -0.13 -5.19 2.34
CA THR A 81 -1.51 -4.71 2.43
C THR A 81 -1.79 -4.32 3.87
N GLY A 82 -2.44 -3.18 4.09
CA GLY A 82 -2.75 -2.76 5.44
C GLY A 82 -3.76 -1.63 5.50
N THR A 83 -4.31 -1.43 6.70
CA THR A 83 -5.29 -0.37 6.99
C THR A 83 -4.97 0.23 8.35
N VAL A 84 -4.97 1.57 8.45
CA VAL A 84 -4.76 2.22 9.74
C VAL A 84 -5.89 1.85 10.70
N PRO A 85 -5.59 1.73 12.01
CA PRO A 85 -6.55 1.15 12.97
C PRO A 85 -7.92 1.82 12.98
N SER A 86 -7.98 3.14 12.87
CA SER A 86 -9.25 3.88 12.95
C SER A 86 -10.20 3.57 11.80
N PHE A 87 -9.70 2.96 10.73
CA PHE A 87 -10.49 2.68 9.52
C PHE A 87 -10.65 1.19 9.23
N ARG A 88 -10.26 0.34 10.16
CA ARG A 88 -10.49 -1.11 10.04
C ARG A 88 -11.98 -1.40 10.14
N GLY A 89 -12.40 -2.48 9.51
CA GLY A 89 -13.81 -2.89 9.52
C GLY A 89 -14.66 -2.27 8.41
N LEU A 90 -14.07 -1.42 7.56
CA LEU A 90 -14.78 -0.81 6.43
C LEU A 90 -14.53 -1.55 5.11
N HIS A 91 -13.80 -2.67 5.16
CA HIS A 91 -13.45 -3.48 3.99
C HIS A 91 -12.72 -2.67 2.90
N LEU A 92 -11.84 -1.75 3.32
CA LEU A 92 -11.17 -0.85 2.38
C LEU A 92 -10.22 -1.58 1.44
N THR A 93 -9.45 -2.57 1.94
CA THR A 93 -8.55 -3.32 1.08
C THR A 93 -9.31 -4.09 0.01
N GLN A 94 -10.48 -4.63 0.36
CA GLN A 94 -11.34 -5.30 -0.61
C GLN A 94 -11.84 -4.33 -1.68
N LYS A 95 -12.22 -3.12 -1.27
CA LYS A 95 -12.64 -2.07 -2.21
C LYS A 95 -11.49 -1.65 -3.11
N ILE A 96 -10.27 -1.57 -2.57
CA ILE A 96 -9.08 -1.25 -3.35
C ILE A 96 -8.81 -2.33 -4.39
N PHE A 97 -8.89 -3.60 -4.02
CA PHE A 97 -8.72 -4.71 -4.97
C PHE A 97 -9.75 -4.63 -6.10
N THR A 98 -11.01 -4.39 -5.76
CA THR A 98 -12.05 -4.25 -6.78
C THR A 98 -11.76 -3.10 -7.73
N PHE A 99 -11.31 -1.96 -7.20
CA PHE A 99 -10.93 -0.80 -8.00
C PHE A 99 -9.77 -1.14 -8.95
N SER A 100 -8.77 -1.84 -8.46
CA SER A 100 -7.55 -2.12 -9.24
C SER A 100 -7.78 -3.13 -10.37
N LEU A 101 -8.87 -3.89 -10.32
CA LEU A 101 -9.22 -4.83 -11.39
C LEU A 101 -9.94 -4.17 -12.55
N ASP A 102 -10.43 -2.96 -12.35
CA ASP A 102 -11.08 -2.19 -13.39
C ASP A 102 -10.03 -1.45 -14.21
#